data_9f69735ae0b24082e1c96b1cfe305f9b
#
_entry.id   9f69735ae0b24082e1c96b1cfe305f9b
#
_cell.length_a   1.000
_cell.length_b   1.000
_cell.length_c   1.000
_cell.angle_alpha   90.00
_cell.angle_beta   90.00
_cell.angle_gamma   90.00
#
_symmetry.space_group_name_H-M   'P 1'
#
loop_
_entity.id
_entity.type
_entity.pdbx_description
1 polymer ?
#
loop_
_entity_poly.entity_id
_entity_poly.type
_entity_poly.pdbx_seq_one_letter_code
_entity_poly.pdbx_strand_id
1 'polypeptide(L)'
;DLPGATARLENGQTITVCATARRVYEGRVEALLKAAPRPPNLMAGSPIHTLLKDALTHITPLHLTAPDSPFFKAASCRTLHDITRFCHEKALAEMFNFGRRYGSRDKSAKQLYVVDMPSQWWVINLKDGYREDTDLASPFIRIEDIVSEPMLAIWRGMVAVPWEGPPPVSLRGFGAIIAQSAMNPQIDPAVRSSMAGRNYFLLSKKYCNLSVRLGYHFALAEANFSELLTESYVNFQFQGGAADERRRRRRVRLLGEMLRELDFRVDIKGDSLTARIEKRPVHYLKERLVVLGYLLIHTRQVDMVMDEEGFIEGYLDKIHADIRMIRESLNENAATPQEAA
;
A
#
# COMPACT_ATOMS: atom_id res chain seq x y z
N ASP A 1 12.24 20.12 10.84
CA ASP A 1 12.91 20.82 9.72
C ASP A 1 12.81 22.32 9.88
N LEU A 2 13.91 23.02 9.61
CA LEU A 2 13.99 24.48 9.58
C LEU A 2 14.31 24.89 8.14
N PRO A 3 13.30 25.29 7.36
CA PRO A 3 13.51 25.72 5.98
C PRO A 3 14.49 26.91 5.93
N GLY A 4 15.53 26.79 5.12
CA GLY A 4 16.55 27.84 4.94
C GLY A 4 17.57 27.96 6.08
N ALA A 5 17.67 26.99 7.00
CA ALA A 5 18.67 27.03 8.07
C ALA A 5 20.10 27.12 7.51
N THR A 6 20.41 26.34 6.48
CA THR A 6 21.73 26.35 5.82
C THR A 6 22.07 27.65 5.11
N ALA A 7 21.07 28.46 4.77
CA ALA A 7 21.29 29.80 4.17
C ALA A 7 21.44 30.92 5.20
N ARG A 8 21.13 30.64 6.48
CA ARG A 8 21.10 31.66 7.55
C ARG A 8 22.09 31.39 8.67
N LEU A 9 22.61 30.18 8.77
CA LEU A 9 23.52 29.77 9.83
C LEU A 9 24.91 29.50 9.24
N GLU A 10 25.95 30.00 9.92
CA GLU A 10 27.33 29.81 9.55
C GLU A 10 27.97 28.67 10.34
N ASN A 11 28.95 28.01 9.74
CA ASN A 11 29.74 26.98 10.43
C ASN A 11 30.49 27.58 11.62
N GLY A 12 30.29 26.97 12.82
CA GLY A 12 30.91 27.45 14.05
C GLY A 12 30.06 28.49 14.80
N GLN A 13 28.94 28.95 14.24
CA GLN A 13 28.04 29.88 14.91
C GLN A 13 27.36 29.23 16.12
N THR A 14 27.40 29.92 17.25
CA THR A 14 26.70 29.47 18.47
C THR A 14 25.22 29.79 18.33
N ILE A 15 24.36 28.79 18.49
CA ILE A 15 22.89 28.94 18.44
C ILE A 15 22.23 28.26 19.63
N THR A 16 21.06 28.75 20.02
CA THR A 16 20.20 28.12 21.02
C THR A 16 18.92 27.61 20.34
N VAL A 17 18.66 26.29 20.48
CA VAL A 17 17.48 25.63 19.90
C VAL A 17 16.42 25.43 20.97
N CYS A 18 15.24 26.01 20.78
CA CYS A 18 14.07 25.74 21.62
C CYS A 18 13.08 24.84 20.84
N ALA A 19 13.10 23.55 21.12
CA ALA A 19 12.23 22.57 20.45
C ALA A 19 10.74 22.81 20.75
N THR A 20 10.42 23.23 21.96
CA THR A 20 9.05 23.50 22.40
C THR A 20 8.45 24.69 21.64
N ALA A 21 9.21 25.78 21.47
CA ALA A 21 8.79 26.94 20.70
C ALA A 21 9.02 26.80 19.20
N ARG A 22 9.69 25.72 18.75
CA ARG A 22 10.12 25.49 17.35
C ARG A 22 10.90 26.68 16.76
N ARG A 23 11.81 27.24 17.57
CA ARG A 23 12.61 28.42 17.21
C ARG A 23 14.09 28.15 17.45
N VAL A 24 14.91 28.80 16.62
CA VAL A 24 16.37 28.87 16.79
C VAL A 24 16.70 30.34 17.03
N TYR A 25 17.51 30.58 18.05
CA TYR A 25 17.99 31.90 18.42
C TYR A 25 19.49 31.97 18.17
N GLU A 26 19.96 33.11 17.72
CA GLU A 26 21.37 33.40 17.60
C GLU A 26 21.98 33.54 18.99
N GLY A 27 23.18 32.97 19.16
CA GLY A 27 23.90 33.01 20.41
C GLY A 27 23.34 32.08 21.49
N ARG A 28 23.89 32.25 22.69
CA ARG A 28 23.53 31.49 23.88
C ARG A 28 22.46 32.23 24.70
N VAL A 29 21.23 31.76 24.68
CA VAL A 29 20.10 32.35 25.41
C VAL A 29 19.98 31.69 26.78
N GLU A 30 20.57 32.31 27.81
CA GLU A 30 20.62 31.74 29.19
C GLU A 30 19.23 31.50 29.77
N ALA A 31 18.23 32.35 29.46
CA ALA A 31 16.86 32.18 29.92
C ALA A 31 16.21 30.86 29.44
N LEU A 32 16.59 30.39 28.25
CA LEU A 32 16.11 29.13 27.68
C LEU A 32 16.93 27.93 28.15
N LEU A 33 18.18 28.15 28.55
CA LEU A 33 19.06 27.11 29.08
C LEU A 33 18.77 26.82 30.55
N LYS A 34 18.25 27.78 31.30
CA LYS A 34 17.68 27.58 32.64
C LYS A 34 16.30 26.94 32.50
N ALA A 35 16.26 25.73 31.91
CA ALA A 35 15.03 24.99 31.73
C ALA A 35 14.33 24.82 33.11
N ALA A 36 13.03 25.14 33.12
CA ALA A 36 12.18 24.75 34.24
C ALA A 36 12.35 23.26 34.52
N PRO A 37 12.43 22.80 35.77
CA PRO A 37 12.55 21.40 36.11
C PRO A 37 11.43 20.64 35.35
N ARG A 38 11.79 19.53 34.72
CA ARG A 38 10.80 18.68 34.02
C ARG A 38 9.69 18.36 35.01
N PRO A 39 8.41 18.51 34.62
CA PRO A 39 7.32 18.14 35.51
C PRO A 39 7.55 16.69 35.97
N PRO A 40 7.34 16.41 37.28
CA PRO A 40 7.56 15.07 37.82
C PRO A 40 6.69 14.08 37.04
N ASN A 41 7.26 12.93 36.71
CA ASN A 41 6.50 11.86 36.09
C ASN A 41 5.46 11.35 37.11
N LEU A 42 4.20 11.79 36.94
CA LEU A 42 3.11 11.42 37.87
C LEU A 42 2.83 9.91 37.89
N MET A 43 3.30 9.16 36.92
CA MET A 43 3.19 7.71 36.88
C MET A 43 4.34 7.02 37.64
N ALA A 44 5.44 7.73 37.97
CA ALA A 44 6.57 7.14 38.65
C ALA A 44 6.16 6.57 40.03
N GLY A 45 6.44 5.28 40.24
CA GLY A 45 6.08 4.58 41.48
C GLY A 45 4.63 4.05 41.53
N SER A 46 3.79 4.32 40.53
CA SER A 46 2.45 3.73 40.45
C SER A 46 2.51 2.23 40.14
N PRO A 47 1.49 1.42 40.54
CA PRO A 47 1.39 0.01 40.15
C PRO A 47 1.41 -0.20 38.63
N ILE A 48 0.77 0.70 37.88
CA ILE A 48 0.75 0.67 36.41
C ILE A 48 2.16 0.88 35.84
N HIS A 49 2.93 1.82 36.38
CA HIS A 49 4.31 2.06 35.96
C HIS A 49 5.21 0.84 36.19
N THR A 50 5.02 0.15 37.31
CA THR A 50 5.74 -1.09 37.63
C THR A 50 5.39 -2.19 36.65
N LEU A 51 4.09 -2.38 36.35
CA LEU A 51 3.61 -3.36 35.38
C LEU A 51 4.14 -3.06 33.97
N LEU A 52 4.14 -1.80 33.53
CA LEU A 52 4.67 -1.40 32.22
C LEU A 52 6.19 -1.62 32.16
N LYS A 53 6.93 -1.37 33.22
CA LYS A 53 8.36 -1.68 33.27
C LYS A 53 8.63 -3.17 33.14
N ASP A 54 7.86 -3.99 33.83
CA ASP A 54 7.96 -5.44 33.72
C ASP A 54 7.65 -5.91 32.28
N ALA A 55 6.54 -5.46 31.71
CA ALA A 55 6.19 -5.75 30.32
C ALA A 55 7.28 -5.36 29.33
N LEU A 56 7.95 -4.22 29.53
CA LEU A 56 9.05 -3.75 28.68
C LEU A 56 10.27 -4.68 28.71
N THR A 57 10.47 -5.46 29.77
CA THR A 57 11.58 -6.44 29.82
C THR A 57 11.38 -7.59 28.84
N HIS A 58 10.13 -7.87 28.45
CA HIS A 58 9.74 -8.92 27.52
C HIS A 58 9.64 -8.41 26.05
N ILE A 59 9.81 -7.11 25.82
CA ILE A 59 9.72 -6.50 24.48
C ILE A 59 11.13 -6.23 23.96
N THR A 60 11.46 -6.84 22.83
CA THR A 60 12.72 -6.53 22.14
C THR A 60 12.66 -5.12 21.54
N PRO A 61 13.49 -4.17 21.98
CA PRO A 61 13.43 -2.79 21.53
C PRO A 61 13.81 -2.66 20.05
N LEU A 62 13.19 -1.69 19.36
CA LEU A 62 13.53 -1.27 18.01
C LEU A 62 14.28 0.07 18.08
N HIS A 63 15.52 0.10 17.60
CA HIS A 63 16.34 1.31 17.55
C HIS A 63 16.34 1.94 16.14
N LEU A 64 16.26 1.12 15.09
CA LEU A 64 16.22 1.57 13.69
C LEU A 64 14.81 1.98 13.29
N THR A 65 14.35 3.15 13.74
CA THR A 65 12.98 3.63 13.52
C THR A 65 12.80 4.44 12.25
N ALA A 66 13.86 5.10 11.75
CA ALA A 66 13.82 6.04 10.62
C ALA A 66 14.66 5.52 9.45
N PRO A 67 14.03 4.94 8.39
CA PRO A 67 14.74 4.38 7.23
C PRO A 67 15.60 5.38 6.47
N ASP A 68 15.21 6.66 6.45
CA ASP A 68 15.92 7.74 5.74
C ASP A 68 17.08 8.34 6.56
N SER A 69 17.26 7.88 7.78
CA SER A 69 18.35 8.36 8.65
C SER A 69 19.70 7.82 8.17
N PRO A 70 20.79 8.62 8.21
CA PRO A 70 22.16 8.15 7.94
C PRO A 70 22.61 7.07 8.94
N PHE A 71 21.91 6.94 10.06
CA PHE A 71 22.13 5.87 11.06
C PHE A 71 21.40 4.57 10.72
N PHE A 72 20.55 4.53 9.69
CA PHE A 72 19.88 3.32 9.24
C PHE A 72 20.83 2.42 8.44
N LYS A 73 21.67 1.70 9.15
CA LYS A 73 22.72 0.84 8.58
C LYS A 73 22.92 -0.43 9.41
N ALA A 74 23.43 -1.47 8.79
CA ALA A 74 23.66 -2.77 9.44
C ALA A 74 24.45 -2.66 10.75
N ALA A 75 25.51 -1.83 10.76
CA ALA A 75 26.34 -1.60 11.95
C ALA A 75 25.61 -0.93 13.13
N SER A 76 24.43 -0.39 12.90
CA SER A 76 23.60 0.24 13.94
C SER A 76 22.53 -0.70 14.52
N CYS A 77 22.41 -1.92 13.99
CA CYS A 77 21.54 -2.96 14.58
C CYS A 77 22.05 -3.38 15.94
N ARG A 78 21.20 -3.37 16.96
CA ARG A 78 21.50 -3.76 18.34
C ARG A 78 20.67 -4.96 18.80
N THR A 79 19.56 -5.24 18.13
CA THR A 79 18.61 -6.31 18.48
C THR A 79 18.20 -7.10 17.24
N LEU A 80 17.60 -8.28 17.43
CA LEU A 80 16.99 -9.05 16.34
C LEU A 80 15.87 -8.25 15.65
N HIS A 81 15.15 -7.41 16.39
CA HIS A 81 14.11 -6.54 15.84
C HIS A 81 14.71 -5.52 14.87
N ASP A 82 15.87 -4.92 15.21
CA ASP A 82 16.60 -4.02 14.31
C ASP A 82 17.06 -4.75 13.03
N ILE A 83 17.56 -5.96 13.15
CA ILE A 83 18.01 -6.77 12.01
C ILE A 83 16.82 -7.07 11.08
N THR A 84 15.70 -7.52 11.63
CA THR A 84 14.48 -7.80 10.86
C THR A 84 13.99 -6.54 10.16
N ARG A 85 13.94 -5.42 10.88
CA ARG A 85 13.56 -4.12 10.32
C ARG A 85 14.50 -3.67 9.21
N PHE A 86 15.81 -3.78 9.43
CA PHE A 86 16.82 -3.41 8.44
C PHE A 86 16.70 -4.26 7.17
N CYS A 87 16.62 -5.58 7.31
CA CYS A 87 16.47 -6.50 6.19
C CYS A 87 15.19 -6.22 5.40
N HIS A 88 14.06 -6.01 6.09
CA HIS A 88 12.79 -5.67 5.48
C HIS A 88 12.87 -4.39 4.63
N GLU A 89 13.39 -3.30 5.20
CA GLU A 89 13.52 -2.03 4.48
C GLU A 89 14.50 -2.11 3.30
N LYS A 90 15.59 -2.87 3.46
CA LYS A 90 16.54 -3.09 2.35
C LYS A 90 15.95 -3.96 1.25
N ALA A 91 15.21 -5.02 1.60
CA ALA A 91 14.51 -5.85 0.62
C ALA A 91 13.47 -5.05 -0.16
N LEU A 92 12.66 -4.23 0.53
CA LEU A 92 11.71 -3.33 -0.13
C LEU A 92 12.43 -2.31 -1.04
N ALA A 93 13.50 -1.69 -0.55
CA ALA A 93 14.28 -0.74 -1.34
C ALA A 93 14.89 -1.39 -2.59
N GLU A 94 15.42 -2.61 -2.49
CA GLU A 94 15.94 -3.36 -3.64
C GLU A 94 14.80 -3.77 -4.58
N MET A 95 13.67 -4.25 -4.07
CA MET A 95 12.50 -4.59 -4.88
C MET A 95 12.01 -3.39 -5.70
N PHE A 96 11.93 -2.21 -5.08
CA PHE A 96 11.52 -0.98 -5.77
C PHE A 96 12.63 -0.38 -6.66
N ASN A 97 13.91 -0.60 -6.34
CA ASN A 97 15.04 -0.13 -7.14
C ASN A 97 15.43 -1.11 -8.25
N PHE A 98 14.94 -2.34 -8.19
CA PHE A 98 15.25 -3.41 -9.15
C PHE A 98 15.01 -2.95 -10.60
N GLY A 99 13.85 -2.36 -10.87
CA GLY A 99 13.53 -1.81 -12.21
C GLY A 99 14.41 -0.64 -12.66
N ARG A 100 15.08 0.08 -11.74
CA ARG A 100 15.99 1.20 -12.08
C ARG A 100 17.43 0.77 -12.30
N ARG A 101 17.94 -0.14 -11.47
CA ARG A 101 19.35 -0.61 -11.55
C ARG A 101 19.56 -1.61 -12.66
N TYR A 102 18.57 -2.43 -12.93
CA TYR A 102 18.66 -3.57 -13.85
C TYR A 102 17.80 -3.39 -15.10
N GLY A 103 17.02 -2.31 -15.21
CA GLY A 103 16.04 -2.05 -16.27
C GLY A 103 16.56 -1.98 -17.70
N SER A 104 17.88 -2.05 -17.92
CA SER A 104 18.45 -2.18 -19.27
C SER A 104 19.21 -3.51 -19.47
N ARG A 105 19.41 -4.32 -18.42
CA ARG A 105 20.20 -5.55 -18.51
C ARG A 105 19.50 -6.78 -17.90
N ASP A 106 18.50 -6.59 -17.05
CA ASP A 106 17.84 -7.74 -16.39
C ASP A 106 16.50 -8.04 -17.05
N LYS A 107 16.42 -9.21 -17.65
CA LYS A 107 15.28 -9.74 -18.41
C LYS A 107 14.07 -10.10 -17.52
N SER A 108 14.16 -9.86 -16.21
CA SER A 108 13.15 -10.31 -15.24
C SER A 108 11.98 -9.33 -15.02
N ALA A 109 12.21 -8.01 -15.18
CA ALA A 109 11.17 -6.99 -15.03
C ALA A 109 10.73 -6.45 -16.39
N LYS A 110 9.45 -6.60 -16.72
CA LYS A 110 8.86 -6.15 -18.00
C LYS A 110 7.69 -5.23 -17.75
N GLN A 111 7.50 -4.26 -18.65
CA GLN A 111 6.32 -3.42 -18.63
C GLN A 111 5.17 -4.16 -19.31
N LEU A 112 4.03 -4.27 -18.63
CA LEU A 112 2.84 -4.84 -19.21
C LEU A 112 2.28 -3.89 -20.29
N TYR A 113 2.11 -4.40 -21.52
CA TYR A 113 1.50 -3.65 -22.61
C TYR A 113 -0.01 -3.65 -22.46
N VAL A 114 -0.57 -2.48 -22.13
CA VAL A 114 -2.01 -2.31 -21.89
C VAL A 114 -2.46 -1.00 -22.53
N VAL A 115 -3.57 -1.04 -23.25
CA VAL A 115 -4.08 0.11 -24.02
C VAL A 115 -5.05 0.97 -23.22
N ASP A 116 -5.93 0.36 -22.40
CA ASP A 116 -7.07 1.06 -21.78
C ASP A 116 -7.03 1.13 -20.23
N MET A 117 -5.87 0.87 -19.63
CA MET A 117 -5.74 0.93 -18.19
C MET A 117 -4.96 2.17 -17.75
N PRO A 118 -5.47 2.93 -16.78
CA PRO A 118 -4.72 4.04 -16.23
C PRO A 118 -3.51 3.53 -15.47
N SER A 119 -2.40 4.23 -15.57
CA SER A 119 -1.13 3.90 -14.91
C SER A 119 -0.28 2.86 -15.64
N GLN A 120 1.00 2.85 -15.30
CA GLN A 120 1.95 1.87 -15.82
C GLN A 120 1.96 0.64 -14.91
N TRP A 121 1.96 -0.52 -15.52
CA TRP A 121 2.00 -1.82 -14.87
C TRP A 121 3.30 -2.53 -15.20
N TRP A 122 3.98 -3.02 -14.19
CA TRP A 122 5.23 -3.74 -14.31
C TRP A 122 5.07 -5.16 -13.77
N VAL A 123 5.74 -6.09 -14.41
CA VAL A 123 5.69 -7.51 -14.05
C VAL A 123 7.10 -7.98 -13.77
N ILE A 124 7.29 -8.59 -12.62
CA ILE A 124 8.56 -9.20 -12.18
C ILE A 124 8.31 -10.70 -12.04
N ASN A 125 8.93 -11.48 -12.91
CA ASN A 125 8.81 -12.93 -12.89
C ASN A 125 9.83 -13.53 -11.91
N LEU A 126 9.36 -14.29 -10.94
CA LEU A 126 10.21 -15.00 -10.01
C LEU A 126 10.93 -16.19 -10.70
N LYS A 127 10.18 -16.96 -11.52
CA LYS A 127 10.75 -18.08 -12.27
C LYS A 127 9.83 -18.54 -13.42
N ASP A 128 8.62 -18.99 -13.12
CA ASP A 128 7.72 -19.76 -13.97
C ASP A 128 6.38 -19.05 -14.24
N GLY A 129 6.36 -17.73 -14.11
CA GLY A 129 5.15 -16.94 -14.28
C GLY A 129 4.86 -16.54 -15.73
N TYR A 130 5.80 -16.78 -16.67
CA TYR A 130 5.64 -16.54 -18.10
C TYR A 130 5.51 -17.84 -18.87
N ARG A 131 4.93 -17.76 -20.08
CA ARG A 131 4.95 -18.85 -21.04
C ARG A 131 6.39 -19.15 -21.49
N GLU A 132 6.65 -20.36 -21.89
CA GLU A 132 7.99 -20.80 -22.33
C GLU A 132 8.46 -20.10 -23.61
N ASP A 133 7.51 -19.75 -24.49
CA ASP A 133 7.73 -19.08 -25.78
C ASP A 133 7.80 -17.55 -25.69
N THR A 134 7.73 -16.97 -24.48
CA THR A 134 7.77 -15.52 -24.26
C THR A 134 9.11 -14.92 -24.69
N ASP A 135 9.08 -13.83 -25.48
CA ASP A 135 10.28 -13.06 -25.80
C ASP A 135 10.84 -12.35 -24.58
N LEU A 136 11.88 -12.93 -23.99
CA LEU A 136 12.58 -12.37 -22.85
C LEU A 136 13.49 -11.19 -23.19
N ALA A 137 13.76 -10.92 -24.48
CA ALA A 137 14.58 -9.78 -24.90
C ALA A 137 13.76 -8.47 -24.94
N SER A 138 12.46 -8.53 -25.20
CA SER A 138 11.57 -7.38 -25.18
C SER A 138 11.47 -6.78 -23.77
N PRO A 139 11.48 -5.44 -23.61
CA PRO A 139 11.18 -4.77 -22.33
C PRO A 139 9.67 -4.79 -22.00
N PHE A 140 8.84 -5.23 -22.94
CA PHE A 140 7.39 -5.31 -22.80
C PHE A 140 6.93 -6.75 -22.75
N ILE A 141 5.80 -6.99 -22.07
CA ILE A 141 5.11 -8.28 -22.02
C ILE A 141 3.62 -8.06 -22.22
N ARG A 142 2.94 -9.01 -22.84
CA ARG A 142 1.49 -9.02 -23.01
C ARG A 142 0.84 -9.91 -21.95
N ILE A 143 -0.46 -9.73 -21.74
CA ILE A 143 -1.19 -10.53 -20.76
C ILE A 143 -1.28 -12.01 -21.18
N GLU A 144 -1.27 -12.28 -22.47
CA GLU A 144 -1.31 -13.62 -23.07
C GLU A 144 -0.01 -14.42 -22.78
N ASP A 145 1.10 -13.72 -22.52
CA ASP A 145 2.39 -14.32 -22.20
C ASP A 145 2.50 -14.76 -20.72
N ILE A 146 1.50 -14.42 -19.91
CA ILE A 146 1.50 -14.68 -18.47
C ILE A 146 0.72 -15.94 -18.16
N VAL A 147 1.31 -16.82 -17.35
CA VAL A 147 0.68 -18.07 -16.88
C VAL A 147 0.35 -18.06 -15.40
N SER A 148 0.63 -16.97 -14.70
CA SER A 148 0.31 -16.82 -13.27
C SER A 148 -1.20 -16.83 -13.05
N GLU A 149 -1.74 -17.90 -12.51
CA GLU A 149 -3.17 -18.01 -12.25
C GLU A 149 -3.72 -16.91 -11.32
N PRO A 150 -3.05 -16.57 -10.19
CA PRO A 150 -3.56 -15.51 -9.34
C PRO A 150 -3.43 -14.12 -9.97
N MET A 151 -2.36 -13.84 -10.73
CA MET A 151 -2.28 -12.57 -11.46
C MET A 151 -3.40 -12.43 -12.49
N LEU A 152 -3.61 -13.47 -13.30
CA LEU A 152 -4.68 -13.46 -14.31
C LEU A 152 -6.07 -13.29 -13.69
N ALA A 153 -6.30 -13.86 -12.49
CA ALA A 153 -7.54 -13.66 -11.75
C ALA A 153 -7.72 -12.19 -11.32
N ILE A 154 -6.70 -11.59 -10.70
CA ILE A 154 -6.75 -10.15 -10.33
C ILE A 154 -6.99 -9.30 -11.58
N TRP A 155 -6.20 -9.54 -12.64
CA TRP A 155 -6.28 -8.79 -13.88
C TRP A 155 -7.66 -8.87 -14.52
N ARG A 156 -8.24 -10.08 -14.61
CA ARG A 156 -9.60 -10.29 -15.11
C ARG A 156 -10.61 -9.42 -14.37
N GLY A 157 -10.50 -9.33 -13.06
CA GLY A 157 -11.37 -8.48 -12.25
C GLY A 157 -11.16 -6.98 -12.52
N MET A 158 -9.91 -6.56 -12.66
CA MET A 158 -9.57 -5.16 -12.91
C MET A 158 -10.13 -4.63 -14.24
N VAL A 159 -10.26 -5.51 -15.25
CA VAL A 159 -10.76 -5.16 -16.59
C VAL A 159 -12.21 -5.61 -16.83
N ALA A 160 -12.84 -6.28 -15.87
CA ALA A 160 -14.18 -6.87 -16.03
C ALA A 160 -15.26 -5.84 -16.36
N VAL A 161 -15.14 -4.65 -15.80
CA VAL A 161 -16.06 -3.53 -16.03
C VAL A 161 -15.24 -2.31 -16.46
N PRO A 162 -15.58 -1.61 -17.54
CA PRO A 162 -14.90 -0.39 -17.94
C PRO A 162 -14.92 0.65 -16.83
N TRP A 163 -13.78 1.27 -16.57
CA TRP A 163 -13.71 2.35 -15.59
C TRP A 163 -14.02 3.70 -16.25
N GLU A 164 -15.13 4.30 -15.88
CA GLU A 164 -15.65 5.54 -16.46
C GLU A 164 -15.03 6.83 -15.88
N GLY A 165 -14.01 6.69 -15.03
CA GLY A 165 -13.40 7.82 -14.34
C GLY A 165 -13.90 8.03 -12.91
N PRO A 166 -13.36 9.03 -12.19
CA PRO A 166 -13.88 9.37 -10.87
C PRO A 166 -15.30 9.92 -10.98
N PRO A 167 -16.14 9.68 -9.95
CA PRO A 167 -17.44 10.35 -9.89
C PRO A 167 -17.27 11.86 -10.03
N PRO A 168 -18.22 12.57 -10.65
CA PRO A 168 -18.12 14.01 -10.84
C PRO A 168 -18.01 14.74 -9.51
N VAL A 169 -16.84 15.35 -9.28
CA VAL A 169 -16.56 16.14 -8.08
C VAL A 169 -16.93 17.58 -8.37
N SER A 170 -17.62 18.25 -7.43
CA SER A 170 -17.89 19.67 -7.56
C SER A 170 -16.59 20.46 -7.67
N LEU A 171 -16.57 21.54 -8.45
CA LEU A 171 -15.39 22.45 -8.59
C LEU A 171 -14.81 22.92 -7.25
N ARG A 172 -15.66 23.09 -6.22
CA ARG A 172 -15.23 23.37 -4.84
C ARG A 172 -14.47 22.21 -4.19
N GLY A 173 -14.91 20.97 -4.43
CA GLY A 173 -14.22 19.76 -3.94
C GLY A 173 -12.86 19.58 -4.61
N PHE A 174 -12.76 19.84 -5.90
CA PHE A 174 -11.50 19.75 -6.65
C PHE A 174 -10.47 20.79 -6.18
N GLY A 175 -10.88 22.05 -5.99
CA GLY A 175 -10.04 23.09 -5.44
C GLY A 175 -9.55 22.80 -4.02
N ALA A 176 -10.40 22.24 -3.16
CA ALA A 176 -10.05 21.81 -1.81
C ALA A 176 -8.99 20.69 -1.81
N ILE A 177 -9.08 19.73 -2.73
CA ILE A 177 -8.14 18.63 -2.87
C ILE A 177 -6.77 19.12 -3.31
N ILE A 178 -6.70 20.02 -4.29
CA ILE A 178 -5.43 20.62 -4.73
C ILE A 178 -4.78 21.42 -3.60
N ALA A 179 -5.56 22.24 -2.88
CA ALA A 179 -5.07 23.01 -1.75
C ALA A 179 -4.57 22.12 -0.60
N GLN A 180 -5.30 21.04 -0.30
CA GLN A 180 -4.95 20.11 0.77
C GLN A 180 -3.72 19.25 0.39
N SER A 181 -3.57 18.88 -0.88
CA SER A 181 -2.39 18.17 -1.39
C SER A 181 -1.14 19.06 -1.36
N ALA A 182 -1.30 20.36 -1.61
CA ALA A 182 -0.21 21.33 -1.58
C ALA A 182 0.20 21.71 -0.14
N MET A 183 -0.73 21.66 0.81
CA MET A 183 -0.53 22.06 2.21
C MET A 183 -0.21 20.89 3.16
N ASN A 184 -0.26 19.64 2.71
CA ASN A 184 -0.04 18.50 3.60
C ASN A 184 1.46 18.18 3.74
N PRO A 185 2.14 18.56 4.84
CA PRO A 185 3.55 18.26 5.07
C PRO A 185 3.80 16.76 5.39
N GLN A 186 2.74 15.98 5.58
CA GLN A 186 2.82 14.54 5.87
C GLN A 186 2.75 13.64 4.62
N ILE A 187 2.76 14.22 3.42
CA ILE A 187 2.97 13.42 2.23
C ILE A 187 4.41 12.90 2.30
N ASP A 188 4.52 11.62 2.61
CA ASP A 188 5.77 10.86 2.68
C ASP A 188 6.65 11.22 1.47
N PRO A 189 7.93 11.60 1.67
CA PRO A 189 8.88 11.84 0.57
C PRO A 189 8.95 10.68 -0.43
N ALA A 190 8.65 9.45 -0.01
CA ALA A 190 8.51 8.29 -0.90
C ALA A 190 7.42 8.49 -1.96
N VAL A 191 6.40 9.31 -1.71
CA VAL A 191 5.36 9.66 -2.70
C VAL A 191 5.90 10.54 -3.83
N ARG A 192 6.99 11.26 -3.60
CA ARG A 192 7.64 12.14 -4.59
C ARG A 192 8.63 11.40 -5.50
N SER A 193 8.92 10.12 -5.24
CA SER A 193 9.82 9.36 -6.09
C SER A 193 9.12 8.98 -7.41
N SER A 194 9.88 8.94 -8.51
CA SER A 194 9.38 8.48 -9.81
C SER A 194 8.83 7.05 -9.80
N MET A 195 9.04 6.33 -8.71
CA MET A 195 8.54 4.97 -8.46
C MET A 195 7.16 4.95 -7.79
N ALA A 196 6.76 6.04 -7.14
CA ALA A 196 5.45 6.14 -6.48
C ALA A 196 4.25 6.04 -7.44
N GLY A 197 4.47 6.21 -8.75
CA GLY A 197 3.44 6.08 -9.79
C GLY A 197 3.43 4.74 -10.51
N ARG A 198 4.27 3.77 -10.12
CA ARG A 198 4.37 2.47 -10.80
C ARG A 198 3.71 1.38 -9.97
N ASN A 199 2.96 0.52 -10.66
CA ASN A 199 2.31 -0.64 -10.08
C ASN A 199 3.09 -1.89 -10.47
N TYR A 200 3.29 -2.81 -9.53
CA TYR A 200 4.12 -3.98 -9.72
C TYR A 200 3.37 -5.26 -9.40
N PHE A 201 3.46 -6.21 -10.32
CA PHE A 201 3.14 -7.60 -10.09
C PHE A 201 4.44 -8.39 -9.92
N LEU A 202 4.63 -9.00 -8.77
CA LEU A 202 5.65 -10.01 -8.53
C LEU A 202 4.96 -11.37 -8.61
N LEU A 203 5.39 -12.25 -9.52
CA LEU A 203 4.62 -13.45 -9.80
C LEU A 203 5.45 -14.71 -10.05
N SER A 204 4.82 -15.83 -9.81
CA SER A 204 5.12 -17.15 -10.32
C SER A 204 3.82 -17.81 -10.82
N LYS A 205 3.87 -19.03 -11.33
CA LYS A 205 2.68 -19.73 -11.83
C LYS A 205 1.53 -19.78 -10.82
N LYS A 206 1.83 -20.00 -9.55
CA LYS A 206 0.86 -20.19 -8.46
C LYS A 206 0.82 -19.05 -7.44
N TYR A 207 1.70 -18.07 -7.57
CA TYR A 207 1.83 -16.97 -6.64
C TYR A 207 1.76 -15.62 -7.35
N CYS A 208 1.14 -14.64 -6.69
CA CYS A 208 1.16 -13.27 -7.13
C CYS A 208 1.14 -12.33 -5.92
N ASN A 209 1.98 -11.30 -5.98
CA ASN A 209 1.92 -10.15 -5.10
C ASN A 209 1.78 -8.89 -5.97
N LEU A 210 0.66 -8.22 -5.84
CA LEU A 210 0.36 -6.94 -6.49
C LEU A 210 0.57 -5.82 -5.50
N SER A 211 1.49 -4.92 -5.82
CA SER A 211 1.69 -3.66 -5.12
C SER A 211 1.23 -2.51 -6.00
N VAL A 212 0.22 -1.77 -5.57
CA VAL A 212 -0.45 -0.77 -6.39
C VAL A 212 -0.61 0.55 -5.67
N ARG A 213 -0.38 1.63 -6.41
CA ARG A 213 -0.72 3.00 -6.02
C ARG A 213 -1.62 3.61 -7.08
N LEU A 214 -2.88 3.78 -6.74
CA LEU A 214 -3.88 4.40 -7.61
C LEU A 214 -4.27 5.77 -7.02
N GLY A 215 -3.51 6.79 -7.41
CA GLY A 215 -3.64 8.12 -6.81
C GLY A 215 -2.97 8.19 -5.44
N TYR A 216 -3.72 8.55 -4.40
CA TYR A 216 -3.22 8.78 -3.03
C TYR A 216 -3.40 7.58 -2.09
N HIS A 217 -3.91 6.45 -2.57
CA HIS A 217 -4.04 5.26 -1.75
C HIS A 217 -3.05 4.18 -2.17
N PHE A 218 -2.69 3.35 -1.23
CA PHE A 218 -1.86 2.17 -1.41
C PHE A 218 -2.70 0.92 -1.20
N ALA A 219 -2.52 -0.07 -2.06
CA ALA A 219 -3.08 -1.38 -1.87
C ALA A 219 -2.05 -2.46 -2.19
N LEU A 220 -2.11 -3.55 -1.45
CA LEU A 220 -1.32 -4.74 -1.66
C LEU A 220 -2.26 -5.94 -1.69
N ALA A 221 -2.21 -6.71 -2.77
CA ALA A 221 -2.94 -7.97 -2.89
C ALA A 221 -1.93 -9.09 -3.12
N GLU A 222 -1.96 -10.09 -2.24
CA GLU A 222 -1.08 -11.25 -2.31
C GLU A 222 -1.94 -12.50 -2.35
N ALA A 223 -1.62 -13.43 -3.25
CA ALA A 223 -2.32 -14.71 -3.37
C ALA A 223 -1.36 -15.84 -3.65
N ASN A 224 -1.60 -16.98 -3.01
CA ASN A 224 -0.93 -18.23 -3.28
C ASN A 224 -1.97 -19.34 -3.52
N PHE A 225 -1.87 -20.01 -4.65
CA PHE A 225 -2.75 -21.11 -5.05
C PHE A 225 -1.98 -22.43 -4.97
N SER A 226 -2.07 -23.12 -3.86
CA SER A 226 -1.43 -24.42 -3.64
C SER A 226 -2.44 -25.55 -3.76
N GLU A 227 -1.98 -26.72 -4.10
CA GLU A 227 -2.78 -27.95 -4.00
C GLU A 227 -3.08 -28.32 -2.55
N LEU A 228 -2.20 -27.86 -1.64
CA LEU A 228 -2.40 -27.99 -0.21
C LEU A 228 -3.27 -26.83 0.29
N LEU A 229 -4.48 -27.15 0.76
CA LEU A 229 -5.42 -26.14 1.29
C LEU A 229 -4.79 -25.25 2.37
N THR A 230 -3.91 -25.79 3.20
CA THR A 230 -3.25 -25.08 4.28
C THR A 230 -2.32 -23.96 3.81
N GLU A 231 -1.86 -24.02 2.57
CA GLU A 231 -0.95 -23.05 1.96
C GLU A 231 -1.67 -22.07 1.03
N SER A 232 -2.94 -22.35 0.70
CA SER A 232 -3.73 -21.51 -0.20
C SER A 232 -4.36 -20.35 0.55
N TYR A 233 -4.13 -19.11 0.07
CA TYR A 233 -4.64 -17.90 0.69
C TYR A 233 -4.73 -16.73 -0.29
N VAL A 234 -5.51 -15.73 0.11
CA VAL A 234 -5.49 -14.37 -0.43
C VAL A 234 -5.41 -13.39 0.74
N ASN A 235 -4.41 -12.52 0.71
CA ASN A 235 -4.24 -11.39 1.62
C ASN A 235 -4.50 -10.10 0.88
N PHE A 236 -5.14 -9.15 1.54
CA PHE A 236 -5.35 -7.83 1.00
C PHE A 236 -5.08 -6.77 2.07
N GLN A 237 -4.36 -5.72 1.70
CA GLN A 237 -4.12 -4.55 2.53
C GLN A 237 -4.47 -3.31 1.73
N PHE A 238 -5.08 -2.33 2.40
CA PHE A 238 -5.53 -1.11 1.77
C PHE A 238 -5.39 0.05 2.75
N GLN A 239 -4.86 1.18 2.30
CA GLN A 239 -4.66 2.35 3.15
C GLN A 239 -4.64 3.65 2.34
N GLY A 240 -5.04 4.75 2.99
CA GLY A 240 -4.88 6.10 2.49
C GLY A 240 -6.04 6.56 1.60
N GLY A 241 -5.79 7.62 0.83
CA GLY A 241 -6.74 8.29 -0.06
C GLY A 241 -6.49 9.80 -0.13
N ALA A 242 -7.14 10.47 -1.08
CA ALA A 242 -7.01 11.90 -1.32
C ALA A 242 -7.89 12.76 -0.39
N ALA A 243 -9.01 12.21 0.07
CA ALA A 243 -9.96 12.92 0.91
C ALA A 243 -9.49 13.05 2.38
N ASP A 244 -10.24 13.77 3.18
CA ASP A 244 -10.03 13.85 4.62
C ASP A 244 -10.18 12.50 5.33
N GLU A 245 -9.73 12.42 6.57
CA GLU A 245 -9.69 11.18 7.34
C GLU A 245 -11.09 10.55 7.52
N ARG A 246 -12.14 11.36 7.70
CA ARG A 246 -13.52 10.89 7.88
C ARG A 246 -14.02 10.14 6.65
N ARG A 247 -13.79 10.70 5.45
CA ARG A 247 -14.17 10.11 4.17
C ARG A 247 -13.36 8.86 3.87
N ARG A 248 -12.04 8.88 4.13
CA ARG A 248 -11.17 7.69 4.01
C ARG A 248 -11.64 6.56 4.90
N ARG A 249 -12.01 6.84 6.15
CA ARG A 249 -12.58 5.83 7.08
C ARG A 249 -13.90 5.26 6.58
N ARG A 250 -14.79 6.07 5.98
CA ARG A 250 -16.04 5.59 5.38
C ARG A 250 -15.77 4.63 4.23
N ARG A 251 -14.88 4.99 3.31
CA ARG A 251 -14.49 4.10 2.20
C ARG A 251 -13.93 2.78 2.68
N VAL A 252 -13.05 2.80 3.67
CA VAL A 252 -12.46 1.59 4.24
C VAL A 252 -13.53 0.69 4.87
N ARG A 253 -14.56 1.27 5.52
CA ARG A 253 -15.70 0.51 6.05
C ARG A 253 -16.49 -0.15 4.93
N LEU A 254 -16.87 0.61 3.90
CA LEU A 254 -17.57 0.10 2.72
C LEU A 254 -16.80 -1.07 2.09
N LEU A 255 -15.52 -0.88 1.82
CA LEU A 255 -14.67 -1.93 1.27
C LEU A 255 -14.59 -3.16 2.20
N GLY A 256 -14.54 -2.91 3.52
CA GLY A 256 -14.53 -3.97 4.51
C GLY A 256 -15.84 -4.76 4.58
N GLU A 257 -16.98 -4.14 4.37
CA GLU A 257 -18.29 -4.79 4.30
C GLU A 257 -18.35 -5.70 3.06
N MET A 258 -17.98 -5.20 1.89
CA MET A 258 -17.89 -6.00 0.67
C MET A 258 -16.97 -7.22 0.81
N LEU A 259 -15.81 -7.04 1.45
CA LEU A 259 -14.88 -8.14 1.66
C LEU A 259 -15.40 -9.18 2.67
N ARG A 260 -16.18 -8.78 3.69
CA ARG A 260 -16.83 -9.74 4.59
C ARG A 260 -17.89 -10.58 3.88
N GLU A 261 -18.66 -9.98 2.96
CA GLU A 261 -19.62 -10.71 2.11
C GLU A 261 -18.92 -11.73 1.19
N LEU A 262 -17.64 -11.52 0.91
CA LEU A 262 -16.77 -12.43 0.16
C LEU A 262 -16.01 -13.43 1.05
N ASP A 263 -16.42 -13.57 2.33
CA ASP A 263 -15.83 -14.46 3.33
C ASP A 263 -14.40 -14.11 3.77
N PHE A 264 -13.94 -12.89 3.53
CA PHE A 264 -12.67 -12.44 4.09
C PHE A 264 -12.83 -12.11 5.59
N ARG A 265 -11.84 -12.51 6.37
CA ARG A 265 -11.65 -11.98 7.70
C ARG A 265 -11.04 -10.59 7.60
N VAL A 266 -11.75 -9.55 8.05
CA VAL A 266 -11.40 -8.15 7.87
C VAL A 266 -11.10 -7.48 9.21
N ASP A 267 -9.94 -6.82 9.31
CA ASP A 267 -9.55 -5.93 10.40
C ASP A 267 -9.40 -4.50 9.86
N ILE A 268 -10.00 -3.53 10.56
CA ILE A 268 -9.99 -2.12 10.18
C ILE A 268 -9.41 -1.30 11.32
N LYS A 269 -8.36 -0.51 11.02
CA LYS A 269 -7.70 0.41 11.97
C LYS A 269 -7.59 1.80 11.33
N GLY A 270 -8.43 2.74 11.78
CA GLY A 270 -8.46 4.07 11.20
C GLY A 270 -8.91 4.06 9.73
N ASP A 271 -8.05 4.50 8.83
CA ASP A 271 -8.22 4.47 7.38
C ASP A 271 -7.44 3.34 6.70
N SER A 272 -7.01 2.34 7.47
CA SER A 272 -6.31 1.14 7.01
C SER A 272 -7.19 -0.09 7.17
N LEU A 273 -7.11 -1.01 6.22
CA LEU A 273 -7.83 -2.28 6.19
C LEU A 273 -6.84 -3.40 5.88
N THR A 274 -6.96 -4.49 6.62
CA THR A 274 -6.36 -5.78 6.26
C THR A 274 -7.45 -6.83 6.14
N ALA A 275 -7.40 -7.64 5.08
CA ALA A 275 -8.34 -8.71 4.85
C ALA A 275 -7.61 -9.99 4.46
N ARG A 276 -8.09 -11.13 4.93
CA ARG A 276 -7.50 -12.43 4.65
C ARG A 276 -8.56 -13.49 4.49
N ILE A 277 -8.38 -14.33 3.48
CA ILE A 277 -9.08 -15.60 3.30
C ILE A 277 -8.05 -16.69 3.04
N GLU A 278 -8.19 -17.82 3.69
CA GLU A 278 -7.22 -18.92 3.63
C GLU A 278 -7.87 -20.28 3.76
N LYS A 279 -7.11 -21.32 3.41
CA LYS A 279 -7.52 -22.72 3.57
C LYS A 279 -8.83 -23.04 2.82
N ARG A 280 -8.93 -22.49 1.62
CA ARG A 280 -10.05 -22.72 0.69
C ARG A 280 -9.55 -23.32 -0.63
N PRO A 281 -10.39 -24.05 -1.36
CA PRO A 281 -10.04 -24.56 -2.68
C PRO A 281 -9.64 -23.44 -3.65
N VAL A 282 -8.75 -23.72 -4.59
CA VAL A 282 -8.21 -22.72 -5.53
C VAL A 282 -9.32 -22.02 -6.34
N HIS A 283 -10.32 -22.79 -6.85
CA HIS A 283 -11.42 -22.20 -7.61
C HIS A 283 -12.22 -21.17 -6.80
N TYR A 284 -12.41 -21.45 -5.50
CA TYR A 284 -13.07 -20.54 -4.57
C TYR A 284 -12.28 -19.26 -4.34
N LEU A 285 -10.97 -19.37 -4.11
CA LEU A 285 -10.08 -18.22 -3.94
C LEU A 285 -9.96 -17.41 -5.24
N LYS A 286 -9.93 -18.08 -6.38
CA LYS A 286 -9.83 -17.45 -7.70
C LYS A 286 -11.02 -16.53 -7.99
N GLU A 287 -12.24 -16.98 -7.70
CA GLU A 287 -13.44 -16.14 -7.84
C GLU A 287 -13.35 -14.88 -6.97
N ARG A 288 -12.98 -15.02 -5.68
CA ARG A 288 -12.83 -13.88 -4.76
C ARG A 288 -11.73 -12.92 -5.21
N LEU A 289 -10.67 -13.47 -5.79
CA LEU A 289 -9.55 -12.67 -6.28
C LEU A 289 -9.93 -11.86 -7.52
N VAL A 290 -10.81 -12.41 -8.39
CA VAL A 290 -11.41 -11.65 -9.50
C VAL A 290 -12.24 -10.48 -8.96
N VAL A 291 -13.13 -10.73 -8.01
CA VAL A 291 -13.93 -9.66 -7.40
C VAL A 291 -13.06 -8.63 -6.68
N LEU A 292 -11.98 -9.06 -6.02
CA LEU A 292 -11.01 -8.15 -5.40
C LEU A 292 -10.34 -7.24 -6.45
N GLY A 293 -9.98 -7.77 -7.61
CA GLY A 293 -9.44 -6.99 -8.74
C GLY A 293 -10.40 -5.90 -9.20
N TYR A 294 -11.69 -6.24 -9.34
CA TYR A 294 -12.76 -5.27 -9.65
C TYR A 294 -12.85 -4.20 -8.56
N LEU A 295 -12.94 -4.57 -7.30
CA LEU A 295 -13.04 -3.65 -6.17
C LEU A 295 -11.84 -2.69 -6.11
N LEU A 296 -10.63 -3.17 -6.40
CA LEU A 296 -9.41 -2.37 -6.41
C LEU A 296 -9.50 -1.17 -7.37
N ILE A 297 -10.05 -1.38 -8.55
CA ILE A 297 -10.20 -0.33 -9.58
C ILE A 297 -11.40 0.55 -9.28
N HIS A 298 -12.54 -0.03 -8.95
CA HIS A 298 -13.81 0.71 -8.85
C HIS A 298 -13.99 1.42 -7.51
N THR A 299 -13.30 1.05 -6.45
CA THR A 299 -13.32 1.78 -5.17
C THR A 299 -12.25 2.87 -5.06
N ARG A 300 -11.38 3.02 -6.09
CA ARG A 300 -10.43 4.13 -6.11
C ARG A 300 -11.18 5.45 -6.22
N GLN A 301 -10.69 6.49 -5.52
CA GLN A 301 -11.28 7.83 -5.51
C GLN A 301 -12.72 7.96 -4.98
N VAL A 302 -13.36 6.88 -4.56
CA VAL A 302 -14.70 6.90 -3.96
C VAL A 302 -14.71 7.72 -2.66
N ASP A 303 -13.59 7.79 -1.95
CA ASP A 303 -13.43 8.67 -0.78
C ASP A 303 -13.74 10.15 -1.08
N MET A 304 -13.60 10.60 -2.32
CA MET A 304 -13.87 11.98 -2.71
C MET A 304 -15.36 12.34 -2.66
N VAL A 305 -16.26 11.36 -2.69
CA VAL A 305 -17.71 11.53 -2.72
C VAL A 305 -18.42 10.91 -1.50
N MET A 306 -17.68 10.46 -0.50
CA MET A 306 -18.20 9.76 0.70
C MET A 306 -18.95 10.66 1.71
N ASP A 307 -19.25 11.93 1.40
CA ASP A 307 -20.05 12.78 2.25
C ASP A 307 -21.56 12.69 2.01
N GLU A 308 -21.98 12.25 0.84
CA GLU A 308 -23.37 12.18 0.42
C GLU A 308 -23.92 10.77 0.71
N GLU A 309 -24.83 10.63 1.69
CA GLU A 309 -25.41 9.33 2.08
C GLU A 309 -26.15 8.64 0.92
N GLY A 310 -26.95 9.36 0.16
CA GLY A 310 -27.64 8.80 -1.00
C GLY A 310 -26.71 8.34 -2.12
N PHE A 311 -25.53 8.91 -2.22
CA PHE A 311 -24.51 8.46 -3.17
C PHE A 311 -23.93 7.09 -2.76
N ILE A 312 -23.70 6.88 -1.46
CA ILE A 312 -23.12 5.65 -0.94
C ILE A 312 -24.05 4.46 -1.23
N GLU A 313 -25.35 4.60 -0.99
CA GLU A 313 -26.34 3.55 -1.26
C GLU A 313 -26.40 3.18 -2.75
N GLY A 314 -26.54 4.18 -3.63
CA GLY A 314 -26.57 3.94 -5.08
C GLY A 314 -25.25 3.34 -5.62
N TYR A 315 -24.13 3.69 -5.00
CA TYR A 315 -22.84 3.14 -5.37
C TYR A 315 -22.65 1.69 -4.91
N LEU A 316 -23.18 1.34 -3.73
CA LEU A 316 -23.24 -0.03 -3.23
C LEU A 316 -24.10 -0.92 -4.13
N ASP A 317 -25.28 -0.45 -4.54
CA ASP A 317 -26.16 -1.18 -5.45
C ASP A 317 -25.47 -1.47 -6.79
N LYS A 318 -24.75 -0.48 -7.33
CA LYS A 318 -23.94 -0.66 -8.54
C LYS A 318 -22.86 -1.72 -8.33
N ILE A 319 -22.08 -1.65 -7.25
CA ILE A 319 -21.04 -2.64 -6.94
C ILE A 319 -21.65 -4.04 -6.83
N HIS A 320 -22.76 -4.21 -6.15
CA HIS A 320 -23.43 -5.51 -6.02
C HIS A 320 -23.92 -6.04 -7.38
N ALA A 321 -24.44 -5.16 -8.25
CA ALA A 321 -24.86 -5.55 -9.59
C ALA A 321 -23.67 -6.01 -10.43
N ASP A 322 -22.57 -5.26 -10.43
CA ASP A 322 -21.35 -5.59 -11.15
C ASP A 322 -20.73 -6.90 -10.64
N ILE A 323 -20.70 -7.12 -9.33
CA ILE A 323 -20.19 -8.37 -8.73
C ILE A 323 -21.05 -9.56 -9.16
N ARG A 324 -22.39 -9.42 -9.20
CA ARG A 324 -23.27 -10.50 -9.71
C ARG A 324 -22.95 -10.84 -11.15
N MET A 325 -22.87 -9.83 -12.03
CA MET A 325 -22.53 -10.01 -13.44
C MET A 325 -21.16 -10.70 -13.62
N ILE A 326 -20.16 -10.29 -12.85
CA ILE A 326 -18.81 -10.91 -12.87
C ILE A 326 -18.90 -12.40 -12.48
N ARG A 327 -19.65 -12.73 -11.43
CA ARG A 327 -19.80 -14.12 -10.96
C ARG A 327 -20.57 -14.99 -11.97
N GLU A 328 -21.62 -14.47 -12.59
CA GLU A 328 -22.35 -15.14 -13.65
C GLU A 328 -21.43 -15.48 -14.84
N SER A 329 -20.65 -14.49 -15.31
CA SER A 329 -19.64 -14.70 -16.36
C SER A 329 -18.57 -15.73 -16.00
N LEU A 330 -18.21 -15.85 -14.72
CA LEU A 330 -17.25 -16.86 -14.26
C LEU A 330 -17.85 -18.27 -14.33
N ASN A 331 -19.12 -18.41 -13.96
CA ASN A 331 -19.85 -19.69 -13.96
C ASN A 331 -20.15 -20.17 -15.38
N GLU A 332 -20.52 -19.29 -16.30
CA GLU A 332 -20.73 -19.62 -17.71
C GLU A 332 -19.46 -20.15 -18.37
N ASN A 333 -18.31 -19.49 -18.13
CA ASN A 333 -17.03 -19.92 -18.65
C ASN A 333 -16.54 -21.26 -18.02
N ALA A 334 -17.01 -21.60 -16.81
CA ALA A 334 -16.71 -22.90 -16.17
C ALA A 334 -17.59 -24.04 -16.70
N ALA A 335 -18.78 -23.72 -17.22
CA ALA A 335 -19.74 -24.68 -17.73
C ALA A 335 -19.50 -25.06 -19.22
N THR A 336 -18.75 -24.24 -19.97
CA THR A 336 -18.39 -24.53 -21.35
C THR A 336 -17.03 -25.29 -21.35
N PRO A 337 -17.00 -26.60 -21.64
CA PRO A 337 -15.74 -27.30 -21.80
C PRO A 337 -14.99 -26.65 -22.98
N GLN A 338 -13.75 -26.25 -22.79
CA GLN A 338 -12.86 -25.96 -23.91
C GLN A 338 -12.71 -27.27 -24.68
N GLU A 339 -13.36 -27.37 -25.83
CA GLU A 339 -13.01 -28.37 -26.82
C GLU A 339 -11.52 -28.16 -27.14
N ALA A 340 -10.73 -29.11 -26.71
CA ALA A 340 -9.31 -29.18 -26.97
C ALA A 340 -9.13 -29.30 -28.50
N ALA A 341 -8.51 -28.29 -29.10
CA ALA A 341 -7.87 -28.40 -30.40
C ALA A 341 -6.35 -28.31 -30.22
#